data_39c0f865f81646d7469de2c492b2a3aa
#
_entry.id   39c0f865f81646d7469de2c492b2a3aa
#
_cell.length_a   1.000
_cell.length_b   1.000
_cell.length_c   1.000
_cell.angle_alpha   90.00
_cell.angle_beta   90.00
_cell.angle_gamma   90.00
#
_symmetry.space_group_name_H-M   'P 1'
#
loop_
_entity.id
_entity.type
_entity.pdbx_description
1 polymer ?
#
loop_
_entity_poly.entity_id
_entity_poly.type
_entity_poly.pdbx_seq_one_letter_code
_entity_poly.pdbx_strand_id
1 'polypeptide(L)'
;LLLSVGLFLLLVSCNSGTVRKISSFDELPDPTADTLSDWSGVPQGLHASFVSTDVVFRRSVAPDVAPSASAQLEGWRGERVSAQLLLWTASGADGVEVKVGPFRSDGHTLSEDVAQARFVRYVLSDEFGNKCGYHDPTIYPPHLVPDMLDDIDVFDIKARSVRPVWITISVPADTPAGEYVSTVKLFAKGQQLQTFDIELTVIGRELPPPAEWNYYLDLWQHPAAVARIEGLDMWSDAHFEALVPYMQLLADAGQKVVTTTLNKDPWNNQCLSLIHI
;
A
#
# COMPACT_ATOMS: atom_id res chain seq x y z
N LEU A 1 -53.69 16.63 -30.09
CA LEU A 1 -52.74 15.51 -29.83
C LEU A 1 -51.42 16.12 -29.33
N LEU A 2 -51.26 16.22 -28.02
CA LEU A 2 -50.01 16.67 -27.40
C LEU A 2 -49.18 15.41 -27.10
N LEU A 3 -48.00 15.27 -27.73
CA LEU A 3 -47.00 14.29 -27.35
C LEU A 3 -46.10 14.91 -26.27
N SER A 4 -46.19 14.40 -25.07
CA SER A 4 -45.22 14.66 -23.98
C SER A 4 -44.02 13.76 -24.16
N VAL A 5 -42.88 14.35 -24.50
CA VAL A 5 -41.58 13.68 -24.51
C VAL A 5 -41.05 13.65 -23.05
N GLY A 6 -41.16 12.52 -22.44
CA GLY A 6 -40.57 12.28 -21.11
C GLY A 6 -39.05 12.14 -21.24
N LEU A 7 -38.32 13.11 -20.69
CA LEU A 7 -36.88 13.07 -20.54
C LEU A 7 -36.51 12.08 -19.38
N PHE A 8 -36.09 10.86 -19.75
CA PHE A 8 -35.52 9.92 -18.79
C PHE A 8 -34.09 10.37 -18.46
N LEU A 9 -33.94 11.03 -17.34
CA LEU A 9 -32.60 11.21 -16.70
C LEU A 9 -32.16 9.84 -16.18
N LEU A 10 -31.28 9.20 -16.92
CA LEU A 10 -30.46 8.10 -16.38
C LEU A 10 -29.50 8.68 -15.33
N LEU A 11 -29.91 8.60 -14.08
CA LEU A 11 -28.98 8.72 -12.96
C LEU A 11 -28.02 7.51 -13.03
N VAL A 12 -26.86 7.71 -13.62
CA VAL A 12 -25.74 6.81 -13.42
C VAL A 12 -25.35 6.95 -11.94
N SER A 13 -25.91 6.09 -11.12
CA SER A 13 -25.42 5.87 -9.77
C SER A 13 -24.01 5.30 -9.93
N CYS A 14 -23.00 6.14 -9.74
CA CYS A 14 -21.67 5.65 -9.43
C CYS A 14 -21.81 4.85 -8.13
N ASN A 15 -21.94 3.56 -8.27
CA ASN A 15 -21.79 2.63 -7.18
C ASN A 15 -20.32 2.71 -6.79
N SER A 16 -20.00 3.65 -5.89
CA SER A 16 -18.76 3.59 -5.14
C SER A 16 -18.85 2.28 -4.36
N GLY A 17 -18.24 1.22 -4.92
CA GLY A 17 -18.11 -0.04 -4.23
C GLY A 17 -17.60 0.27 -2.84
N THR A 18 -18.43 0.00 -1.83
CA THR A 18 -18.03 0.11 -0.43
C THR A 18 -16.85 -0.84 -0.28
N VAL A 19 -15.64 -0.28 -0.29
CA VAL A 19 -14.44 -1.02 0.05
C VAL A 19 -14.71 -1.66 1.40
N ARG A 20 -14.68 -2.99 1.45
CA ARG A 20 -14.94 -3.74 2.66
C ARG A 20 -13.80 -3.45 3.63
N LYS A 21 -14.00 -2.52 4.55
CA LYS A 21 -13.03 -2.26 5.62
C LYS A 21 -12.93 -3.51 6.48
N ILE A 22 -11.79 -4.16 6.43
CA ILE A 22 -11.48 -5.28 7.31
C ILE A 22 -11.03 -4.65 8.61
N SER A 23 -11.90 -4.62 9.60
CA SER A 23 -11.64 -4.01 10.91
C SER A 23 -10.65 -4.81 11.77
N SER A 24 -10.42 -6.07 11.43
CA SER A 24 -9.39 -6.91 12.06
C SER A 24 -9.06 -8.07 11.14
N PHE A 25 -7.80 -8.47 11.12
CA PHE A 25 -7.38 -9.73 10.56
C PHE A 25 -6.21 -10.27 11.39
N ASP A 26 -6.12 -11.59 11.48
CA ASP A 26 -4.98 -12.24 12.09
C ASP A 26 -3.91 -12.50 11.04
N GLU A 27 -2.76 -11.87 11.23
CA GLU A 27 -1.57 -12.24 10.47
C GLU A 27 -1.13 -13.65 10.86
N LEU A 28 -0.63 -14.39 9.89
CA LEU A 28 -0.06 -15.71 10.15
C LEU A 28 1.06 -15.60 11.19
N PRO A 29 1.27 -16.64 12.02
CA PRO A 29 2.43 -16.70 12.88
C PRO A 29 3.69 -16.68 12.02
N ASP A 30 4.71 -15.94 12.45
CA ASP A 30 6.00 -15.91 11.77
C ASP A 30 6.72 -17.23 12.01
N PRO A 31 6.94 -18.07 10.96
CA PRO A 31 7.61 -19.36 11.14
C PRO A 31 9.10 -19.22 11.50
N THR A 32 9.67 -18.05 11.23
CA THR A 32 11.05 -17.70 11.58
C THR A 32 11.12 -16.61 12.63
N ALA A 33 10.11 -16.55 13.52
CA ALA A 33 10.08 -15.55 14.58
C ALA A 33 11.43 -15.51 15.28
N ASP A 34 12.04 -14.33 15.30
CA ASP A 34 13.32 -14.13 15.97
C ASP A 34 13.09 -14.14 17.48
N THR A 35 13.20 -15.32 18.07
CA THR A 35 13.09 -15.51 19.51
C THR A 35 14.29 -14.93 20.25
N LEU A 36 15.35 -14.56 19.53
CA LEU A 36 16.58 -13.99 20.08
C LEU A 36 16.56 -12.46 20.05
N SER A 37 15.54 -11.83 19.42
CA SER A 37 15.43 -10.38 19.43
C SER A 37 15.23 -9.86 20.84
N ASP A 38 16.14 -9.03 21.30
CA ASP A 38 16.09 -8.42 22.63
C ASP A 38 15.24 -7.15 22.62
N TRP A 39 14.07 -7.24 23.24
CA TRP A 39 13.15 -6.11 23.43
C TRP A 39 13.33 -5.43 24.80
N SER A 40 14.25 -5.90 25.64
CA SER A 40 14.43 -5.37 27.01
C SER A 40 14.90 -3.92 27.00
N GLY A 41 15.63 -3.51 25.97
CA GLY A 41 16.07 -2.13 25.77
C GLY A 41 15.01 -1.17 25.24
N VAL A 42 13.84 -1.68 24.79
CA VAL A 42 12.76 -0.83 24.26
C VAL A 42 11.89 -0.31 25.41
N PRO A 43 11.77 1.02 25.59
CA PRO A 43 10.93 1.57 26.65
C PRO A 43 9.47 1.15 26.52
N GLN A 44 8.68 1.31 27.59
CA GLN A 44 7.25 1.06 27.56
C GLN A 44 6.53 2.09 26.69
N GLY A 45 5.45 1.63 26.03
CA GLY A 45 4.59 2.46 25.22
C GLY A 45 4.74 2.22 23.72
N LEU A 46 4.08 3.08 22.95
CA LEU A 46 4.16 3.09 21.50
C LEU A 46 5.19 4.11 21.05
N HIS A 47 6.14 3.65 20.26
CA HIS A 47 7.19 4.47 19.67
C HIS A 47 6.96 4.62 18.17
N ALA A 48 7.44 5.74 17.62
CA ALA A 48 7.35 5.99 16.18
C ALA A 48 8.52 6.85 15.70
N SER A 49 8.92 6.64 14.45
CA SER A 49 9.95 7.42 13.77
C SER A 49 9.73 7.37 12.26
N PHE A 50 9.95 8.47 11.56
CA PHE A 50 10.17 8.37 10.12
C PHE A 50 11.46 7.63 9.83
N VAL A 51 11.42 6.78 8.82
CA VAL A 51 12.53 5.94 8.37
C VAL A 51 12.60 5.93 6.85
N SER A 52 13.72 5.45 6.30
CA SER A 52 13.84 5.30 4.84
C SER A 52 12.81 4.32 4.29
N THR A 53 12.24 4.65 3.14
CA THR A 53 11.36 3.77 2.36
C THR A 53 12.08 2.56 1.77
N ASP A 54 13.42 2.58 1.73
CA ASP A 54 14.25 1.50 1.19
C ASP A 54 14.58 0.41 2.22
N VAL A 55 14.12 0.58 3.47
CA VAL A 55 14.41 -0.36 4.56
C VAL A 55 13.18 -1.18 4.90
N VAL A 56 13.37 -2.50 4.87
CA VAL A 56 12.37 -3.49 5.28
C VAL A 56 12.57 -3.86 6.75
N PHE A 57 11.53 -3.78 7.56
CA PHE A 57 11.58 -4.09 8.97
C PHE A 57 10.86 -5.41 9.27
N ARG A 58 11.54 -6.34 9.94
CA ARG A 58 10.92 -7.60 10.38
C ARG A 58 9.98 -7.35 11.54
N ARG A 59 8.83 -8.02 11.54
CA ARG A 59 7.77 -7.78 12.55
C ARG A 59 8.22 -8.00 13.98
N SER A 60 9.03 -9.03 14.23
CA SER A 60 9.40 -9.47 15.59
C SER A 60 10.76 -8.95 16.06
N VAL A 61 11.47 -8.18 15.24
CA VAL A 61 12.81 -7.64 15.57
C VAL A 61 12.69 -6.23 16.07
N ALA A 62 13.23 -5.97 17.28
CA ALA A 62 13.30 -4.62 17.82
C ALA A 62 14.12 -3.71 16.88
N PRO A 63 13.56 -2.59 16.41
CA PRO A 63 14.25 -1.76 15.43
C PRO A 63 15.37 -0.95 16.10
N ASP A 64 16.51 -0.89 15.43
CA ASP A 64 17.59 0.04 15.76
C ASP A 64 17.56 1.20 14.76
N VAL A 65 16.80 2.24 15.10
CA VAL A 65 16.59 3.41 14.22
C VAL A 65 16.85 4.70 14.99
N ALA A 66 17.51 5.63 14.33
CA ALA A 66 17.65 6.99 14.85
C ALA A 66 16.28 7.67 14.84
N PRO A 67 15.84 8.29 15.95
CA PRO A 67 14.57 9.00 15.99
C PRO A 67 14.52 10.16 14.98
N SER A 68 13.48 10.22 14.17
CA SER A 68 13.18 11.33 13.27
C SER A 68 11.72 11.74 13.41
N ALA A 69 11.49 13.00 13.73
CA ALA A 69 10.16 13.59 13.84
C ALA A 69 9.67 14.18 12.50
N SER A 70 10.50 14.20 11.46
CA SER A 70 10.12 14.71 10.16
C SER A 70 10.60 13.83 9.01
N ALA A 71 9.85 13.89 7.88
CA ALA A 71 10.25 13.34 6.60
C ALA A 71 10.36 14.48 5.58
N GLN A 72 11.45 14.50 4.82
CA GLN A 72 11.66 15.43 3.72
C GLN A 72 11.42 14.70 2.40
N LEU A 73 10.52 15.21 1.59
CA LEU A 73 10.13 14.65 0.31
C LEU A 73 10.26 15.70 -0.79
N GLU A 74 10.56 15.23 -1.97
CA GLU A 74 10.56 16.04 -3.18
C GLU A 74 9.70 15.35 -4.22
N GLY A 75 8.86 16.09 -4.92
CA GLY A 75 7.97 15.54 -5.94
C GLY A 75 7.60 16.54 -7.02
N TRP A 76 7.28 16.03 -8.19
CA TRP A 76 6.74 16.80 -9.29
C TRP A 76 5.23 16.92 -9.15
N ARG A 77 4.64 17.89 -9.81
CA ARG A 77 3.19 17.97 -10.00
C ARG A 77 2.70 16.74 -10.75
N GLY A 78 1.60 16.14 -10.31
CA GLY A 78 1.09 14.88 -10.87
C GLY A 78 1.80 13.61 -10.39
N GLU A 79 2.83 13.72 -9.53
CA GLU A 79 3.57 12.58 -9.01
C GLU A 79 2.97 12.04 -7.71
N ARG A 80 3.25 10.77 -7.44
CA ARG A 80 3.04 10.15 -6.13
C ARG A 80 4.37 9.96 -5.44
N VAL A 81 4.50 10.54 -4.25
CA VAL A 81 5.66 10.37 -3.38
C VAL A 81 5.25 9.66 -2.10
N SER A 82 6.19 9.04 -1.43
CA SER A 82 5.89 8.21 -0.26
C SER A 82 6.85 8.45 0.89
N ALA A 83 6.32 8.30 2.12
CA ALA A 83 7.10 8.25 3.35
C ALA A 83 6.76 7.00 4.14
N GLN A 84 7.69 6.52 4.97
CA GLN A 84 7.49 5.40 5.88
C GLN A 84 7.58 5.88 7.32
N LEU A 85 6.49 5.74 8.08
CA LEU A 85 6.46 5.92 9.53
C LEU A 85 6.52 4.55 10.19
N LEU A 86 7.61 4.25 10.88
CA LEU A 86 7.76 3.00 11.60
C LEU A 86 7.17 3.13 13.00
N LEU A 87 6.29 2.20 13.36
CA LEU A 87 5.74 2.06 14.71
C LEU A 87 6.31 0.81 15.36
N TRP A 88 6.59 0.85 16.67
CA TRP A 88 6.99 -0.34 17.42
C TRP A 88 6.65 -0.22 18.90
N THR A 89 6.48 -1.38 19.55
CA THR A 89 6.14 -1.43 20.97
C THR A 89 6.59 -2.74 21.61
N ALA A 90 7.15 -2.67 22.80
CA ALA A 90 7.46 -3.84 23.61
C ALA A 90 6.23 -4.40 24.34
N SER A 91 5.25 -3.54 24.68
CA SER A 91 4.10 -3.86 25.52
C SER A 91 2.78 -4.10 24.77
N GLY A 92 2.74 -3.76 23.48
CA GLY A 92 1.50 -3.69 22.70
C GLY A 92 0.86 -2.31 22.75
N ALA A 93 0.01 -2.01 21.74
CA ALA A 93 -0.79 -0.78 21.66
C ALA A 93 -2.09 -1.07 20.91
N ASP A 94 -3.22 -0.72 21.52
CA ASP A 94 -4.54 -0.93 20.94
C ASP A 94 -5.09 0.35 20.33
N GLY A 95 -5.94 0.20 19.31
CA GLY A 95 -6.63 1.32 18.68
C GLY A 95 -5.67 2.36 18.12
N VAL A 96 -4.62 1.91 17.43
CA VAL A 96 -3.62 2.80 16.82
C VAL A 96 -4.17 3.37 15.51
N GLU A 97 -4.08 4.69 15.36
CA GLU A 97 -4.47 5.42 14.16
C GLU A 97 -3.35 6.38 13.77
N VAL A 98 -3.15 6.56 12.46
CA VAL A 98 -2.25 7.56 11.89
C VAL A 98 -3.05 8.45 10.95
N LYS A 99 -3.04 9.77 11.21
CA LYS A 99 -3.77 10.76 10.42
C LYS A 99 -2.81 11.78 9.85
N VAL A 100 -2.91 12.00 8.55
CA VAL A 100 -2.15 13.03 7.84
C VAL A 100 -3.06 14.25 7.66
N GLY A 101 -2.59 15.41 8.05
CA GLY A 101 -3.33 16.66 7.87
C GLY A 101 -3.14 17.25 6.47
N PRO A 102 -3.78 18.39 6.19
CA PRO A 102 -3.60 19.12 4.94
C PRO A 102 -2.15 19.64 4.82
N PHE A 103 -1.64 19.68 3.59
CA PHE A 103 -0.34 20.28 3.28
C PHE A 103 -0.51 21.79 3.08
N ARG A 104 0.27 22.58 3.79
CA ARG A 104 0.17 24.04 3.79
C ARG A 104 1.46 24.68 3.31
N SER A 105 1.31 25.68 2.47
CA SER A 105 2.35 26.59 2.00
C SER A 105 1.85 28.03 2.15
N ASP A 106 2.69 29.02 1.88
CA ASP A 106 2.29 30.42 1.87
C ASP A 106 1.19 30.67 0.84
N GLY A 107 -0.05 30.88 1.34
CA GLY A 107 -1.23 31.18 0.51
C GLY A 107 -1.85 29.97 -0.21
N HIS A 108 -1.34 28.76 -0.02
CA HIS A 108 -1.87 27.55 -0.67
C HIS A 108 -2.05 26.41 0.31
N THR A 109 -3.12 25.63 0.09
CA THR A 109 -3.38 24.45 0.92
C THR A 109 -3.84 23.31 0.02
N LEU A 110 -3.16 22.15 0.13
CA LEU A 110 -3.65 20.91 -0.43
C LEU A 110 -4.51 20.22 0.61
N SER A 111 -5.65 19.69 0.19
CA SER A 111 -6.56 18.93 1.05
C SER A 111 -5.85 17.74 1.69
N GLU A 112 -6.33 17.28 2.83
CA GLU A 112 -5.85 16.04 3.45
C GLU A 112 -6.08 14.82 2.57
N ASP A 113 -7.04 14.86 1.63
CA ASP A 113 -7.35 13.78 0.69
C ASP A 113 -6.20 13.45 -0.27
N VAL A 114 -5.20 14.36 -0.42
CA VAL A 114 -4.02 14.07 -1.25
C VAL A 114 -3.10 13.05 -0.61
N ALA A 115 -3.24 12.79 0.69
CA ALA A 115 -2.39 11.87 1.44
C ALA A 115 -3.19 10.73 2.05
N GLN A 116 -2.65 9.52 1.99
CA GLN A 116 -3.24 8.34 2.60
C GLN A 116 -2.18 7.59 3.41
N ALA A 117 -2.45 7.40 4.71
CA ALA A 117 -1.65 6.53 5.58
C ALA A 117 -2.28 5.14 5.62
N ARG A 118 -1.48 4.10 5.36
CA ARG A 118 -1.92 2.70 5.40
C ARG A 118 -0.97 1.88 6.25
N PHE A 119 -1.52 1.04 7.12
CA PHE A 119 -0.73 0.03 7.81
C PHE A 119 -0.21 -1.00 6.81
N VAL A 120 1.06 -1.36 6.93
CA VAL A 120 1.65 -2.38 6.07
C VAL A 120 1.43 -3.74 6.72
N ARG A 121 0.69 -4.60 6.02
CA ARG A 121 0.42 -5.97 6.45
C ARG A 121 1.64 -6.85 6.18
N TYR A 122 1.97 -7.68 7.15
CA TYR A 122 2.97 -8.73 6.97
C TYR A 122 2.33 -9.95 6.31
N VAL A 123 2.95 -10.41 5.25
CA VAL A 123 2.53 -11.58 4.47
C VAL A 123 3.62 -12.63 4.52
N LEU A 124 3.23 -13.90 4.36
CA LEU A 124 4.17 -14.99 4.30
C LEU A 124 4.87 -14.98 2.95
N SER A 125 6.19 -14.94 2.97
CA SER A 125 7.05 -15.00 1.80
C SER A 125 8.02 -16.16 1.91
N ASP A 126 8.30 -16.78 0.79
CA ASP A 126 9.37 -17.77 0.60
C ASP A 126 10.53 -17.16 -0.20
N GLU A 127 10.84 -15.91 0.09
CA GLU A 127 11.88 -15.14 -0.56
C GLU A 127 13.20 -15.89 -0.67
N PHE A 128 13.77 -15.92 -1.86
CA PHE A 128 14.81 -16.87 -2.24
C PHE A 128 16.21 -16.34 -2.06
N GLY A 129 16.56 -15.64 -1.13
CA GLY A 129 17.95 -15.19 -1.06
C GLY A 129 18.44 -14.68 -2.43
N ASN A 130 19.32 -15.39 -3.11
CA ASN A 130 19.90 -14.96 -4.39
C ASN A 130 19.51 -15.84 -5.60
N LYS A 131 18.47 -16.67 -5.52
CA LYS A 131 18.13 -17.62 -6.58
C LYS A 131 16.68 -17.54 -6.98
N CYS A 132 16.42 -17.54 -8.29
CA CYS A 132 15.09 -17.75 -8.86
C CYS A 132 14.79 -19.22 -9.04
N GLY A 133 13.53 -19.60 -8.94
CA GLY A 133 13.04 -20.95 -9.25
C GLY A 133 12.64 -21.74 -8.02
N TYR A 134 12.39 -23.03 -8.24
CA TYR A 134 12.07 -23.94 -7.14
C TYR A 134 13.21 -23.99 -6.12
N HIS A 135 12.88 -23.93 -4.87
CA HIS A 135 13.82 -24.06 -3.76
C HIS A 135 13.26 -25.01 -2.71
N ASP A 136 14.17 -25.58 -1.95
CA ASP A 136 13.82 -26.45 -0.83
C ASP A 136 13.43 -25.58 0.37
N PRO A 137 12.18 -25.65 0.86
CA PRO A 137 11.73 -24.85 2.00
C PRO A 137 12.45 -25.17 3.31
N THR A 138 13.19 -26.29 3.38
CA THR A 138 14.02 -26.60 4.54
C THR A 138 15.31 -25.78 4.58
N ILE A 139 15.77 -25.29 3.42
CA ILE A 139 16.95 -24.44 3.28
C ILE A 139 16.57 -22.97 3.35
N TYR A 140 15.40 -22.62 2.78
CA TYR A 140 14.85 -21.26 2.76
C TYR A 140 13.46 -21.27 3.40
N PRO A 141 13.39 -21.27 4.73
CA PRO A 141 12.11 -21.30 5.40
C PRO A 141 11.31 -20.02 5.09
N PRO A 142 9.99 -20.15 4.89
CA PRO A 142 9.13 -19.00 4.71
C PRO A 142 9.18 -18.10 5.96
N HIS A 143 9.08 -16.79 5.75
CA HIS A 143 9.09 -15.78 6.81
C HIS A 143 8.10 -14.67 6.49
N LEU A 144 7.82 -13.82 7.47
CA LEU A 144 6.93 -12.69 7.29
C LEU A 144 7.69 -11.46 6.79
N VAL A 145 7.18 -10.87 5.70
CA VAL A 145 7.66 -9.59 5.15
C VAL A 145 6.52 -8.56 5.12
N PRO A 146 6.82 -7.27 5.34
CA PRO A 146 5.84 -6.20 5.17
C PRO A 146 5.68 -5.92 3.67
N ASP A 147 4.47 -6.11 3.13
CA ASP A 147 4.25 -5.99 1.69
C ASP A 147 2.92 -5.31 1.36
N MET A 148 1.81 -5.77 1.93
CA MET A 148 0.49 -5.31 1.53
C MET A 148 0.09 -4.03 2.26
N LEU A 149 -0.30 -3.00 1.50
CA LEU A 149 -0.91 -1.79 2.06
C LEU A 149 -2.38 -2.07 2.41
N ASP A 150 -2.67 -2.04 3.70
CA ASP A 150 -4.00 -2.38 4.20
C ASP A 150 -4.94 -1.17 4.20
N ASP A 151 -6.20 -1.40 3.85
CA ASP A 151 -7.23 -0.36 3.87
C ASP A 151 -8.01 -0.37 5.19
N ILE A 152 -7.28 -0.25 6.29
CA ILE A 152 -7.83 -0.14 7.64
C ILE A 152 -7.35 1.14 8.29
N ASP A 153 -8.24 1.80 9.03
CA ASP A 153 -7.94 3.06 9.70
C ASP A 153 -7.37 2.85 11.11
N VAL A 154 -7.68 1.72 11.73
CA VAL A 154 -7.34 1.41 13.13
C VAL A 154 -6.71 0.02 13.23
N PHE A 155 -5.59 -0.08 13.93
CA PHE A 155 -4.85 -1.33 14.08
C PHE A 155 -4.39 -1.57 15.53
N ASP A 156 -4.52 -2.81 16.01
CA ASP A 156 -3.98 -3.23 17.30
C ASP A 156 -2.59 -3.85 17.10
N ILE A 157 -1.55 -3.18 17.63
CA ILE A 157 -0.17 -3.65 17.52
C ILE A 157 0.13 -4.57 18.70
N LYS A 158 0.50 -5.82 18.41
CA LYS A 158 0.86 -6.81 19.43
C LYS A 158 2.15 -6.43 20.16
N ALA A 159 2.34 -6.93 21.37
CA ALA A 159 3.58 -6.75 22.10
C ALA A 159 4.78 -7.33 21.33
N ARG A 160 5.95 -6.70 21.47
CA ARG A 160 7.20 -7.07 20.79
C ARG A 160 7.01 -7.15 19.28
N SER A 161 6.40 -6.13 18.71
CA SER A 161 6.22 -6.07 17.28
C SER A 161 6.41 -4.68 16.69
N VAL A 162 6.75 -4.69 15.42
CA VAL A 162 6.96 -3.55 14.56
C VAL A 162 5.81 -3.46 13.57
N ARG A 163 5.38 -2.24 13.24
CA ARG A 163 4.34 -1.99 12.24
C ARG A 163 4.72 -0.78 11.39
N PRO A 164 5.15 -0.97 10.13
CA PRO A 164 5.30 0.14 9.20
C PRO A 164 3.93 0.72 8.84
N VAL A 165 3.89 2.04 8.69
CA VAL A 165 2.78 2.78 8.07
C VAL A 165 3.33 3.47 6.84
N TRP A 166 2.76 3.14 5.69
CA TRP A 166 3.11 3.74 4.41
C TRP A 166 2.21 4.93 4.14
N ILE A 167 2.82 6.08 3.92
CA ILE A 167 2.10 7.33 3.62
C ILE A 167 2.35 7.64 2.16
N THR A 168 1.30 7.57 1.35
CA THR A 168 1.33 7.95 -0.07
C THR A 168 0.74 9.33 -0.22
N ILE A 169 1.42 10.22 -0.93
CA ILE A 169 0.99 11.59 -1.22
C ILE A 169 0.88 11.73 -2.73
N SER A 170 -0.32 12.01 -3.24
CA SER A 170 -0.57 12.29 -4.65
C SER A 170 -0.56 13.79 -4.86
N VAL A 171 0.51 14.31 -5.45
CA VAL A 171 0.66 15.76 -5.71
C VAL A 171 -0.24 16.13 -6.90
N PRO A 172 -1.27 16.98 -6.74
CA PRO A 172 -2.10 17.39 -7.88
C PRO A 172 -1.30 18.10 -8.99
N ALA A 173 -1.70 17.90 -10.24
CA ALA A 173 -0.99 18.47 -11.40
C ALA A 173 -1.00 20.02 -11.43
N ASP A 174 -1.99 20.64 -10.79
CA ASP A 174 -2.14 22.08 -10.68
C ASP A 174 -1.50 22.71 -9.42
N THR A 175 -0.80 21.89 -8.62
CA THR A 175 -0.14 22.37 -7.39
C THR A 175 0.95 23.38 -7.71
N PRO A 176 0.94 24.60 -7.14
CA PRO A 176 2.05 25.52 -7.29
C PRO A 176 3.37 24.93 -6.75
N ALA A 177 4.47 25.23 -7.42
CA ALA A 177 5.79 24.88 -6.91
C ALA A 177 6.08 25.62 -5.60
N GLY A 178 6.70 24.94 -4.65
CA GLY A 178 7.04 25.51 -3.35
C GLY A 178 7.16 24.47 -2.25
N GLU A 179 7.38 24.94 -1.05
CA GLU A 179 7.50 24.16 0.16
C GLU A 179 6.13 24.02 0.83
N TYR A 180 5.75 22.78 1.15
CA TYR A 180 4.51 22.44 1.83
C TYR A 180 4.81 21.65 3.07
N VAL A 181 4.10 21.91 4.16
CA VAL A 181 4.22 21.16 5.41
C VAL A 181 2.88 20.57 5.80
N SER A 182 2.89 19.32 6.19
CA SER A 182 1.75 18.63 6.79
C SER A 182 2.14 18.01 8.12
N THR A 183 1.19 18.01 9.05
CA THR A 183 1.36 17.36 10.36
C THR A 183 0.72 15.97 10.35
N VAL A 184 1.51 14.97 10.70
CA VAL A 184 1.06 13.59 10.91
C VAL A 184 0.82 13.38 12.40
N LYS A 185 -0.36 12.87 12.76
CA LYS A 185 -0.76 12.62 14.15
C LYS A 185 -0.90 11.13 14.40
N LEU A 186 -0.22 10.66 15.46
CA LEU A 186 -0.33 9.30 15.96
C LEU A 186 -1.26 9.25 17.16
N PHE A 187 -2.24 8.34 17.12
CA PHE A 187 -3.20 8.11 18.21
C PHE A 187 -3.12 6.65 18.67
N ALA A 188 -3.47 6.42 19.93
CA ALA A 188 -3.83 5.11 20.45
C ALA A 188 -5.03 5.25 21.41
N LYS A 189 -6.01 4.37 21.28
CA LYS A 189 -7.28 4.42 22.05
C LYS A 189 -7.95 5.80 22.00
N GLY A 190 -7.91 6.46 20.85
CA GLY A 190 -8.48 7.79 20.66
C GLY A 190 -7.69 8.95 21.26
N GLN A 191 -6.59 8.67 21.97
CA GLN A 191 -5.72 9.69 22.54
C GLN A 191 -4.55 10.00 21.61
N GLN A 192 -4.32 11.27 21.29
CA GLN A 192 -3.14 11.68 20.52
C GLN A 192 -1.88 11.52 21.38
N LEU A 193 -0.90 10.79 20.85
CA LEU A 193 0.35 10.48 21.52
C LEU A 193 1.50 11.35 21.02
N GLN A 194 1.65 11.45 19.69
CA GLN A 194 2.79 12.11 19.05
C GLN A 194 2.36 12.83 17.78
N THR A 195 3.20 13.76 17.37
CA THR A 195 3.09 14.53 16.13
C THR A 195 4.40 14.45 15.36
N PHE A 196 4.30 14.42 14.04
CA PHE A 196 5.42 14.38 13.10
C PHE A 196 5.10 15.34 11.96
N ASP A 197 6.12 15.79 11.23
CA ASP A 197 5.93 16.66 10.08
C ASP A 197 6.40 16.00 8.80
N ILE A 198 5.68 16.25 7.71
CA ILE A 198 6.14 15.94 6.36
C ILE A 198 6.38 17.26 5.65
N GLU A 199 7.62 17.47 5.24
CA GLU A 199 8.06 18.62 4.44
C GLU A 199 8.13 18.15 2.98
N LEU A 200 7.25 18.70 2.14
CA LEU A 200 7.14 18.35 0.72
C LEU A 200 7.57 19.51 -0.15
N THR A 201 8.67 19.35 -0.87
CA THR A 201 9.08 20.28 -1.92
C THR A 201 8.41 19.91 -3.24
N VAL A 202 7.47 20.73 -3.70
CA VAL A 202 6.87 20.55 -5.03
C VAL A 202 7.71 21.28 -6.06
N ILE A 203 8.32 20.52 -6.97
CA ILE A 203 9.13 21.06 -8.07
C ILE A 203 8.20 21.59 -9.17
N GLY A 204 8.64 22.68 -9.84
CA GLY A 204 7.87 23.34 -10.91
C GLY A 204 7.78 22.55 -12.23
N ARG A 205 7.91 21.22 -12.18
CA ARG A 205 7.75 20.31 -13.32
C ARG A 205 6.50 19.48 -13.13
N GLU A 206 5.92 19.04 -14.23
CA GLU A 206 4.74 18.21 -14.24
C GLU A 206 5.08 16.83 -14.80
N LEU A 207 4.67 15.79 -14.10
CA LEU A 207 4.71 14.42 -14.60
C LEU A 207 3.49 14.24 -15.52
N PRO A 208 3.70 13.89 -16.80
CA PRO A 208 2.58 13.60 -17.68
C PRO A 208 1.72 12.45 -17.13
N PRO A 209 0.41 12.45 -17.39
CA PRO A 209 -0.43 11.34 -16.97
C PRO A 209 0.07 10.00 -17.57
N PRO A 210 -0.08 8.87 -16.88
CA PRO A 210 0.47 7.58 -17.29
C PRO A 210 0.10 7.17 -18.73
N ALA A 211 -1.08 7.56 -19.21
CA ALA A 211 -1.52 7.29 -20.59
C ALA A 211 -0.62 7.95 -21.66
N GLU A 212 0.05 9.04 -21.32
CA GLU A 212 0.92 9.82 -22.22
C GLU A 212 2.39 9.40 -22.17
N TRP A 213 2.75 8.48 -21.27
CA TRP A 213 4.15 8.04 -21.16
C TRP A 213 4.64 7.35 -22.43
N ASN A 214 5.88 7.61 -22.79
CA ASN A 214 6.49 7.10 -24.02
C ASN A 214 7.07 5.69 -23.89
N TYR A 215 7.11 5.11 -22.68
CA TYR A 215 7.57 3.75 -22.48
C TYR A 215 6.41 2.77 -22.30
N TYR A 216 6.68 1.49 -22.49
CA TYR A 216 5.72 0.42 -22.32
C TYR A 216 5.95 -0.27 -20.99
N LEU A 217 5.11 0.04 -20.01
CA LEU A 217 5.07 -0.67 -18.75
C LEU A 217 4.38 -2.01 -18.96
N ASP A 218 5.02 -3.08 -18.53
CA ASP A 218 4.48 -4.44 -18.56
C ASP A 218 4.60 -5.07 -17.16
N LEU A 219 3.55 -4.97 -16.39
CA LEU A 219 3.41 -5.62 -15.10
C LEU A 219 2.72 -6.97 -15.30
N TRP A 220 3.40 -8.04 -15.03
CA TRP A 220 2.89 -9.38 -15.21
C TRP A 220 1.77 -9.68 -14.21
N GLN A 221 0.62 -10.14 -14.74
CA GLN A 221 -0.54 -10.48 -13.93
C GLN A 221 -0.57 -11.98 -13.63
N HIS A 222 -1.30 -12.31 -12.56
CA HIS A 222 -1.58 -13.69 -12.18
C HIS A 222 -3.10 -13.92 -12.07
N PRO A 223 -3.85 -13.99 -13.19
CA PRO A 223 -5.31 -14.11 -13.18
C PRO A 223 -5.83 -15.30 -12.39
N ALA A 224 -5.12 -16.42 -12.41
CA ALA A 224 -5.48 -17.60 -11.63
C ALA A 224 -5.52 -17.33 -10.10
N ALA A 225 -4.72 -16.37 -9.60
CA ALA A 225 -4.79 -15.97 -8.20
C ALA A 225 -6.11 -15.27 -7.88
N VAL A 226 -6.60 -14.42 -8.80
CA VAL A 226 -7.91 -13.75 -8.64
C VAL A 226 -9.03 -14.78 -8.59
N ALA A 227 -9.08 -15.73 -9.53
CA ALA A 227 -10.07 -16.79 -9.53
C ALA A 227 -10.07 -17.59 -8.22
N ARG A 228 -8.88 -17.93 -7.72
CA ARG A 228 -8.72 -18.71 -6.48
C ARG A 228 -9.17 -17.94 -5.24
N ILE A 229 -8.83 -16.65 -5.15
CA ILE A 229 -9.20 -15.81 -4.00
C ILE A 229 -10.70 -15.55 -3.98
N GLU A 230 -11.30 -15.29 -5.14
CA GLU A 230 -12.72 -15.00 -5.29
C GLU A 230 -13.58 -16.28 -5.34
N GLY A 231 -12.97 -17.47 -5.38
CA GLY A 231 -13.68 -18.75 -5.46
C GLY A 231 -14.44 -18.95 -6.77
N LEU A 232 -13.88 -18.46 -7.88
CA LEU A 232 -14.49 -18.48 -9.21
C LEU A 232 -13.88 -19.58 -10.08
N ASP A 233 -14.68 -20.08 -11.01
CA ASP A 233 -14.18 -20.96 -12.09
C ASP A 233 -13.28 -20.15 -13.02
N MET A 234 -12.06 -20.64 -13.21
CA MET A 234 -11.06 -19.97 -14.04
C MET A 234 -11.56 -19.85 -15.49
N TRP A 235 -11.46 -18.63 -16.04
CA TRP A 235 -11.88 -18.27 -17.40
C TRP A 235 -13.40 -18.29 -17.65
N SER A 236 -14.22 -18.34 -16.57
CA SER A 236 -15.65 -18.05 -16.66
C SER A 236 -15.91 -16.54 -16.88
N ASP A 237 -17.12 -16.19 -17.29
CA ASP A 237 -17.53 -14.79 -17.40
C ASP A 237 -17.38 -14.04 -16.07
N ALA A 238 -17.74 -14.68 -14.97
CA ALA A 238 -17.56 -14.12 -13.63
C ALA A 238 -16.08 -13.85 -13.28
N HIS A 239 -15.16 -14.73 -13.73
CA HIS A 239 -13.73 -14.49 -13.55
C HIS A 239 -13.25 -13.30 -14.38
N PHE A 240 -13.68 -13.18 -15.65
CA PHE A 240 -13.34 -12.01 -16.46
C PHE A 240 -13.89 -10.71 -15.86
N GLU A 241 -15.09 -10.72 -15.33
CA GLU A 241 -15.66 -9.57 -14.62
C GLU A 241 -14.83 -9.21 -13.38
N ALA A 242 -14.38 -10.20 -12.60
CA ALA A 242 -13.53 -9.99 -11.44
C ALA A 242 -12.13 -9.43 -11.79
N LEU A 243 -11.63 -9.66 -12.99
CA LEU A 243 -10.36 -9.10 -13.47
C LEU A 243 -10.45 -7.62 -13.84
N VAL A 244 -11.64 -7.10 -14.19
CA VAL A 244 -11.80 -5.72 -14.67
C VAL A 244 -11.21 -4.67 -13.74
N PRO A 245 -11.46 -4.67 -12.41
CA PRO A 245 -10.89 -3.67 -11.51
C PRO A 245 -9.35 -3.73 -11.45
N TYR A 246 -8.75 -4.92 -11.56
CA TYR A 246 -7.30 -5.07 -11.61
C TYR A 246 -6.73 -4.52 -12.91
N MET A 247 -7.39 -4.81 -14.04
CA MET A 247 -6.98 -4.27 -15.35
C MET A 247 -7.10 -2.74 -15.40
N GLN A 248 -8.13 -2.18 -14.76
CA GLN A 248 -8.27 -0.73 -14.65
C GLN A 248 -7.12 -0.14 -13.80
N LEU A 249 -6.80 -0.75 -12.66
CA LEU A 249 -5.68 -0.31 -11.82
C LEU A 249 -4.34 -0.32 -12.59
N LEU A 250 -4.10 -1.35 -13.40
CA LEU A 250 -2.91 -1.45 -14.23
C LEU A 250 -2.89 -0.38 -15.34
N ALA A 251 -4.04 -0.12 -15.97
CA ALA A 251 -4.17 0.95 -16.97
C ALA A 251 -3.90 2.32 -16.35
N ASP A 252 -4.44 2.59 -15.16
CA ASP A 252 -4.22 3.83 -14.41
C ASP A 252 -2.74 4.00 -13.98
N ALA A 253 -2.03 2.89 -13.80
CA ALA A 253 -0.58 2.88 -13.58
C ALA A 253 0.25 3.07 -14.87
N GLY A 254 -0.39 3.13 -16.03
CA GLY A 254 0.27 3.36 -17.32
C GLY A 254 0.64 2.08 -18.09
N GLN A 255 0.11 0.93 -17.71
CA GLN A 255 0.33 -0.30 -18.46
C GLN A 255 -0.35 -0.23 -19.82
N LYS A 256 0.40 -0.56 -20.88
CA LYS A 256 -0.04 -0.53 -22.27
C LYS A 256 0.03 -1.88 -22.98
N VAL A 257 0.56 -2.87 -22.30
CA VAL A 257 0.75 -4.23 -22.82
C VAL A 257 0.17 -5.25 -21.86
N VAL A 258 -0.30 -6.37 -22.40
CA VAL A 258 -0.69 -7.55 -21.63
C VAL A 258 0.15 -8.71 -22.11
N THR A 259 1.02 -9.21 -21.23
CA THR A 259 1.83 -10.38 -21.54
C THR A 259 1.04 -11.64 -21.23
N THR A 260 0.81 -12.47 -22.25
CA THR A 260 0.15 -13.76 -22.14
C THR A 260 1.10 -14.88 -22.50
N THR A 261 1.05 -15.97 -21.76
CA THR A 261 1.80 -17.18 -22.10
C THR A 261 0.91 -18.19 -22.80
N LEU A 262 1.43 -18.80 -23.86
CA LEU A 262 0.72 -19.84 -24.62
C LEU A 262 1.06 -21.25 -24.14
N ASN A 263 1.81 -21.37 -23.05
CA ASN A 263 2.28 -22.64 -22.52
C ASN A 263 1.52 -23.04 -21.25
N LYS A 264 1.27 -24.35 -21.07
CA LYS A 264 0.50 -24.85 -19.94
C LYS A 264 1.20 -24.69 -18.59
N ASP A 265 2.51 -24.75 -18.54
CA ASP A 265 3.30 -24.60 -17.31
C ASP A 265 4.41 -23.57 -17.54
N PRO A 266 4.04 -22.28 -17.63
CA PRO A 266 5.04 -21.26 -17.79
C PRO A 266 5.85 -21.12 -16.52
N TRP A 267 7.12 -20.88 -16.65
CA TRP A 267 8.08 -20.48 -15.64
C TRP A 267 7.77 -20.91 -14.20
N ASN A 268 8.56 -21.83 -13.69
CA ASN A 268 8.59 -22.24 -12.28
C ASN A 268 7.27 -22.79 -11.72
N ASN A 269 6.44 -23.45 -12.54
CA ASN A 269 5.13 -23.98 -12.11
C ASN A 269 4.21 -22.92 -11.48
N GLN A 270 4.51 -21.66 -11.63
CA GLN A 270 3.56 -20.61 -11.32
C GLN A 270 2.57 -20.59 -12.48
N CYS A 271 1.29 -20.76 -12.17
CA CYS A 271 0.20 -20.62 -13.13
C CYS A 271 0.10 -19.18 -13.61
N LEU A 272 1.09 -18.69 -14.35
CA LEU A 272 0.94 -17.52 -15.15
C LEU A 272 -0.09 -17.87 -16.22
N SER A 273 -1.21 -17.23 -16.14
CA SER A 273 -2.30 -17.14 -17.07
C SER A 273 -2.19 -17.94 -18.36
N LEU A 274 -2.92 -19.03 -18.43
CA LEU A 274 -3.20 -19.68 -19.70
C LEU A 274 -4.53 -19.15 -20.25
N ILE A 275 -4.46 -18.40 -21.33
CA ILE A 275 -5.61 -18.25 -22.18
C ILE A 275 -5.61 -19.51 -23.06
N HIS A 276 -6.58 -20.40 -22.87
CA HIS A 276 -6.91 -21.38 -23.86
C HIS A 276 -7.68 -20.63 -24.98
N ILE A 277 -7.00 -20.42 -26.08
CA ILE A 277 -7.64 -19.96 -27.31
C ILE A 277 -8.29 -21.17 -27.96
#